data_e6e537450921f0366bbb90e50f892233
#
_entry.id   e6e537450921f0366bbb90e50f892233
#
_cell.length_a   1.000
_cell.length_b   1.000
_cell.length_c   1.000
_cell.angle_alpha   90.00
_cell.angle_beta   90.00
_cell.angle_gamma   90.00
#
_symmetry.space_group_name_H-M   'P 1'
#
loop_
_entity.id
_entity.type
_entity.pdbx_description
1 polymer ?
#
loop_
_entity_poly.entity_id
_entity_poly.type
_entity_poly.pdbx_seq_one_letter_code
_entity_poly.pdbx_strand_id
1 'polypeptide(L)'
;MKPLLAVLIAIMTASVAGLAPEAAAARETVVFKDATYSPGTIVIRTGERRLYYVLGGGRALRYPVGVGRAGKQWTGAAYIDGKYLRPAWSPPADVKRDKPSIPDLIPGGSPRNPMGAAALTLSRGEYAIHGTNVPRSVGGFVSYGCIRMYNADVLDLYQRVNVGTAVVVTR
;
A
#
# COMPACT_ATOMS: atom_id res chain seq x y z
N MET A 1 40.81 43.29 -47.54
CA MET A 1 40.84 42.03 -46.76
C MET A 1 39.86 42.20 -45.60
N LYS A 2 38.68 41.57 -45.63
CA LYS A 2 37.68 41.61 -44.57
C LYS A 2 37.73 40.26 -43.83
N PRO A 3 37.78 40.18 -42.50
CA PRO A 3 37.71 38.91 -41.79
C PRO A 3 36.27 38.41 -41.69
N LEU A 4 36.04 37.12 -42.04
CA LEU A 4 34.80 36.41 -41.81
C LEU A 4 34.73 36.09 -40.31
N LEU A 5 33.63 36.56 -39.69
CA LEU A 5 33.28 36.22 -38.33
C LEU A 5 32.46 34.90 -38.34
N ALA A 6 33.04 33.82 -37.87
CA ALA A 6 32.34 32.54 -37.73
C ALA A 6 31.52 32.56 -36.43
N VAL A 7 30.18 32.48 -36.55
CA VAL A 7 29.25 32.34 -35.43
C VAL A 7 29.13 30.88 -35.12
N LEU A 8 29.66 30.46 -33.98
CA LEU A 8 29.43 29.13 -33.40
C LEU A 8 28.08 29.09 -32.69
N ILE A 9 27.12 28.36 -33.28
CA ILE A 9 25.85 28.07 -32.63
C ILE A 9 26.05 26.86 -31.72
N ALA A 10 26.06 27.07 -30.41
CA ALA A 10 26.03 25.99 -29.41
C ALA A 10 24.64 25.43 -29.30
N ILE A 11 24.42 24.20 -29.77
CA ILE A 11 23.18 23.47 -29.61
C ILE A 11 23.15 22.91 -28.18
N MET A 12 22.38 23.56 -27.32
CA MET A 12 22.07 23.04 -25.98
C MET A 12 21.07 21.90 -26.10
N THR A 13 21.52 20.65 -26.00
CA THR A 13 20.66 19.49 -25.87
C THR A 13 20.10 19.45 -24.45
N ALA A 14 18.84 19.86 -24.28
CA ALA A 14 18.12 19.67 -23.03
C ALA A 14 17.84 18.18 -22.83
N SER A 15 18.55 17.54 -21.90
CA SER A 15 18.25 16.19 -21.44
C SER A 15 16.94 16.21 -20.67
N VAL A 16 15.86 15.75 -21.29
CA VAL A 16 14.61 15.45 -20.59
C VAL A 16 14.87 14.21 -19.75
N ALA A 17 15.11 14.41 -18.45
CA ALA A 17 15.11 13.33 -17.47
C ALA A 17 13.69 12.76 -17.43
N GLY A 18 13.46 11.67 -18.15
CA GLY A 18 12.21 10.92 -18.08
C GLY A 18 12.01 10.44 -16.67
N LEU A 19 10.94 10.90 -16.01
CA LEU A 19 10.41 10.28 -14.79
C LEU A 19 10.10 8.82 -15.15
N ALA A 20 10.97 7.90 -14.73
CA ALA A 20 10.68 6.47 -14.82
C ALA A 20 9.34 6.25 -14.09
N PRO A 21 8.35 5.59 -14.71
CA PRO A 21 7.13 5.25 -14.01
C PRO A 21 7.52 4.43 -12.78
N GLU A 22 7.05 4.86 -11.60
CA GLU A 22 7.18 4.08 -10.36
C GLU A 22 6.68 2.67 -10.70
N ALA A 23 7.60 1.70 -10.71
CA ALA A 23 7.28 0.34 -11.08
C ALA A 23 6.17 -0.12 -10.13
N ALA A 24 4.94 -0.16 -10.61
CA ALA A 24 3.84 -0.80 -9.93
C ALA A 24 4.34 -2.21 -9.65
N ALA A 25 4.64 -2.51 -8.38
CA ALA A 25 5.03 -3.85 -7.99
C ALA A 25 3.89 -4.75 -8.40
N ALA A 26 4.15 -5.56 -9.43
CA ALA A 26 3.12 -6.20 -10.20
C ALA A 26 2.30 -7.12 -9.32
N ARG A 27 1.03 -6.73 -9.06
CA ARG A 27 0.05 -7.72 -8.67
C ARG A 27 0.07 -8.82 -9.73
N GLU A 28 0.08 -10.04 -9.30
CA GLU A 28 0.13 -11.19 -10.21
C GLU A 28 -0.92 -12.22 -9.82
N THR A 29 -1.47 -12.91 -10.80
CA THR A 29 -2.28 -14.08 -10.55
C THR A 29 -1.36 -15.26 -10.28
N VAL A 30 -1.54 -15.88 -9.11
CA VAL A 30 -0.73 -17.02 -8.66
C VAL A 30 -1.59 -18.24 -8.38
N VAL A 31 -0.98 -19.41 -8.39
CA VAL A 31 -1.59 -20.63 -7.87
C VAL A 31 -1.73 -20.49 -6.35
N PHE A 32 -2.94 -20.72 -5.86
CA PHE A 32 -3.28 -20.66 -4.45
C PHE A 32 -4.08 -21.89 -4.06
N LYS A 33 -3.38 -22.94 -3.64
CA LYS A 33 -3.95 -24.29 -3.42
C LYS A 33 -4.66 -24.45 -2.07
N ASP A 34 -4.73 -23.40 -1.25
CA ASP A 34 -5.37 -23.47 0.06
C ASP A 34 -6.90 -23.39 -0.10
N ALA A 35 -7.53 -24.56 -0.10
CA ALA A 35 -8.98 -24.72 -0.28
C ALA A 35 -9.78 -24.28 0.97
N THR A 36 -9.12 -23.93 2.06
CA THR A 36 -9.77 -23.46 3.31
C THR A 36 -10.47 -22.11 3.11
N TYR A 37 -10.00 -21.30 2.15
CA TYR A 37 -10.51 -19.95 1.92
C TYR A 37 -11.42 -19.87 0.71
N SER A 38 -12.64 -19.40 0.93
CA SER A 38 -13.62 -19.16 -0.13
C SER A 38 -13.20 -18.02 -1.06
N PRO A 39 -13.62 -18.03 -2.34
CA PRO A 39 -13.44 -16.89 -3.24
C PRO A 39 -13.94 -15.59 -2.61
N GLY A 40 -13.21 -14.49 -2.83
CA GLY A 40 -13.48 -13.19 -2.23
C GLY A 40 -12.80 -12.96 -0.87
N THR A 41 -12.23 -14.00 -0.24
CA THR A 41 -11.49 -13.84 1.02
C THR A 41 -10.14 -13.15 0.77
N ILE A 42 -9.75 -12.26 1.67
CA ILE A 42 -8.40 -11.71 1.77
C ILE A 42 -7.60 -12.58 2.76
N VAL A 43 -6.46 -13.12 2.31
CA VAL A 43 -5.51 -13.83 3.15
C VAL A 43 -4.21 -13.06 3.21
N ILE A 44 -3.74 -12.71 4.41
CA ILE A 44 -2.49 -11.98 4.62
C ILE A 44 -1.51 -12.89 5.34
N ARG A 45 -0.40 -13.22 4.67
CA ARG A 45 0.71 -13.98 5.26
C ARG A 45 1.82 -13.02 5.65
N THR A 46 1.88 -12.71 6.95
CA THR A 46 2.79 -11.67 7.44
C THR A 46 4.25 -12.05 7.28
N GLY A 47 4.59 -13.32 7.47
CA GLY A 47 5.94 -13.84 7.23
C GLY A 47 6.41 -13.67 5.79
N GLU A 48 5.52 -13.85 4.84
CA GLU A 48 5.79 -13.67 3.40
C GLU A 48 5.73 -12.18 2.98
N ARG A 49 5.10 -11.32 3.80
CA ARG A 49 4.76 -9.93 3.46
C ARG A 49 3.95 -9.87 2.17
N ARG A 50 2.91 -10.72 2.10
CA ARG A 50 2.01 -10.84 0.95
C ARG A 50 0.55 -10.85 1.39
N LEU A 51 -0.27 -10.23 0.56
CA LEU A 51 -1.72 -10.30 0.61
C LEU A 51 -2.21 -11.07 -0.61
N TYR A 52 -3.11 -12.00 -0.39
CA TYR A 52 -3.77 -12.82 -1.40
C TYR A 52 -5.27 -12.51 -1.41
N TYR A 53 -5.80 -12.10 -2.54
CA TYR A 53 -7.24 -12.02 -2.77
C TYR A 53 -7.66 -13.28 -3.53
N VAL A 54 -8.41 -14.15 -2.87
CA VAL A 54 -8.78 -15.48 -3.40
C VAL A 54 -9.77 -15.34 -4.54
N LEU A 55 -9.44 -15.87 -5.71
CA LEU A 55 -10.28 -15.82 -6.91
C LEU A 55 -11.16 -17.07 -7.06
N GLY A 56 -10.80 -18.17 -6.38
CA GLY A 56 -11.35 -19.50 -6.65
C GLY A 56 -10.58 -20.24 -7.75
N GLY A 57 -10.95 -21.51 -7.98
CA GLY A 57 -10.26 -22.36 -8.95
C GLY A 57 -8.76 -22.54 -8.66
N GLY A 58 -8.37 -22.53 -7.39
CA GLY A 58 -6.96 -22.67 -6.98
C GLY A 58 -6.08 -21.46 -7.32
N ARG A 59 -6.64 -20.27 -7.47
CA ARG A 59 -5.93 -19.03 -7.84
C ARG A 59 -6.21 -17.87 -6.90
N ALA A 60 -5.26 -16.96 -6.77
CA ALA A 60 -5.42 -15.69 -6.09
C ALA A 60 -4.66 -14.57 -6.80
N LEU A 61 -5.08 -13.33 -6.59
CA LEU A 61 -4.25 -12.15 -6.85
C LEU A 61 -3.31 -11.97 -5.68
N ARG A 62 -2.02 -11.87 -5.92
CA ARG A 62 -0.97 -11.65 -4.93
C ARG A 62 -0.48 -10.22 -5.01
N TYR A 63 -0.42 -9.55 -3.83
CA TYR A 63 0.10 -8.19 -3.68
C TYR A 63 1.24 -8.19 -2.67
N PRO A 64 2.32 -7.45 -2.91
CA PRO A 64 3.32 -7.16 -1.89
C PRO A 64 2.73 -6.23 -0.84
N VAL A 65 3.04 -6.48 0.44
CA VAL A 65 2.55 -5.62 1.53
C VAL A 65 3.62 -5.35 2.57
N GLY A 66 3.56 -4.17 3.20
CA GLY A 66 4.24 -3.91 4.46
C GLY A 66 3.35 -4.33 5.62
N VAL A 67 3.94 -4.93 6.64
CA VAL A 67 3.23 -5.51 7.78
C VAL A 67 3.74 -4.97 9.12
N GLY A 68 3.13 -5.38 10.22
CA GLY A 68 3.53 -5.01 11.57
C GLY A 68 5.00 -5.30 11.85
N ARG A 69 5.71 -4.32 12.44
CA ARG A 69 7.07 -4.53 12.99
C ARG A 69 7.07 -5.55 14.13
N ALA A 70 8.24 -5.95 14.61
CA ALA A 70 8.36 -6.85 15.75
C ALA A 70 7.50 -6.35 16.94
N GLY A 71 6.74 -7.25 17.55
CA GLY A 71 5.80 -6.96 18.64
C GLY A 71 4.50 -6.25 18.23
N LYS A 72 4.32 -5.93 16.93
CA LYS A 72 3.11 -5.29 16.39
C LYS A 72 2.41 -6.14 15.32
N GLN A 73 2.81 -7.39 15.15
CA GLN A 73 2.13 -8.34 14.29
C GLN A 73 0.97 -9.00 15.04
N TRP A 74 -0.06 -9.33 14.32
CA TRP A 74 -1.22 -10.05 14.81
C TRP A 74 -1.63 -11.14 13.83
N THR A 75 -2.42 -12.10 14.31
CA THR A 75 -3.02 -13.17 13.52
C THR A 75 -4.48 -13.35 13.89
N GLY A 76 -5.25 -14.01 13.05
CA GLY A 76 -6.66 -14.32 13.25
C GLY A 76 -7.55 -13.73 12.18
N ALA A 77 -8.86 -13.81 12.42
CA ALA A 77 -9.88 -13.34 11.50
C ALA A 77 -10.34 -11.91 11.82
N ALA A 78 -10.74 -11.22 10.77
CA ALA A 78 -11.40 -9.94 10.76
C ALA A 78 -12.30 -9.85 9.52
N TYR A 79 -13.01 -8.75 9.36
CA TYR A 79 -13.68 -8.40 8.10
C TYR A 79 -13.48 -6.90 7.84
N ILE A 80 -13.67 -6.49 6.59
CA ILE A 80 -13.67 -5.08 6.24
C ILE A 80 -14.95 -4.45 6.82
N ASP A 81 -14.80 -3.43 7.67
CA ASP A 81 -15.91 -2.69 8.28
C ASP A 81 -16.11 -1.30 7.67
N GLY A 82 -15.14 -0.80 6.90
CA GLY A 82 -15.25 0.47 6.21
C GLY A 82 -14.32 0.58 5.01
N LYS A 83 -14.72 1.41 4.04
CA LYS A 83 -13.97 1.68 2.80
C LYS A 83 -13.92 3.17 2.54
N TYR A 84 -12.71 3.73 2.42
CA TYR A 84 -12.51 5.18 2.32
C TYR A 84 -11.49 5.52 1.24
N LEU A 85 -11.82 6.47 0.38
CA LEU A 85 -10.88 7.07 -0.58
C LEU A 85 -10.25 8.31 0.03
N ARG A 86 -8.92 8.39 -0.03
CA ARG A 86 -8.14 9.51 0.53
C ARG A 86 -8.60 9.92 1.94
N PRO A 87 -8.70 8.98 2.90
CA PRO A 87 -9.20 9.32 4.23
C PRO A 87 -8.28 10.32 4.93
N ALA A 88 -8.83 11.18 5.76
CA ALA A 88 -8.06 11.85 6.78
C ALA A 88 -7.52 10.81 7.78
N TRP A 89 -6.43 11.11 8.44
CA TRP A 89 -5.80 10.19 9.38
C TRP A 89 -5.45 10.87 10.69
N SER A 90 -5.92 10.30 11.78
CA SER A 90 -5.49 10.61 13.14
C SER A 90 -4.57 9.50 13.64
N PRO A 91 -3.39 9.83 14.20
CA PRO A 91 -2.47 8.82 14.67
C PRO A 91 -3.05 8.07 15.88
N PRO A 92 -3.04 6.73 15.87
CA PRO A 92 -3.33 5.93 17.05
C PRO A 92 -2.41 6.28 18.23
N ALA A 93 -2.87 5.99 19.46
CA ALA A 93 -2.16 6.35 20.68
C ALA A 93 -0.69 5.86 20.69
N ASP A 94 -0.44 4.65 20.23
CA ASP A 94 0.91 4.09 20.13
C ASP A 94 1.82 4.89 19.19
N VAL A 95 1.28 5.35 18.06
CA VAL A 95 2.02 6.18 17.11
C VAL A 95 2.29 7.55 17.70
N LYS A 96 1.31 8.15 18.36
CA LYS A 96 1.44 9.46 19.01
C LYS A 96 2.46 9.43 20.14
N ARG A 97 2.47 8.34 20.94
CA ARG A 97 3.48 8.13 21.98
C ARG A 97 4.90 8.05 21.43
N ASP A 98 5.10 7.30 20.33
CA ASP A 98 6.42 7.12 19.72
C ASP A 98 6.86 8.34 18.90
N LYS A 99 5.92 9.18 18.47
CA LYS A 99 6.12 10.39 17.65
C LYS A 99 5.25 11.54 18.17
N PRO A 100 5.59 12.17 19.30
CA PRO A 100 4.75 13.18 19.94
C PRO A 100 4.47 14.42 19.07
N SER A 101 5.41 14.77 18.18
CA SER A 101 5.30 15.93 17.27
C SER A 101 4.40 15.71 16.07
N ILE A 102 3.88 14.46 15.85
CA ILE A 102 2.99 14.23 14.72
C ILE A 102 1.66 14.97 14.92
N PRO A 103 1.10 15.65 13.90
CA PRO A 103 -0.20 16.31 14.02
C PRO A 103 -1.31 15.35 14.46
N ASP A 104 -2.30 15.84 15.21
CA ASP A 104 -3.45 15.04 15.66
C ASP A 104 -4.36 14.62 14.50
N LEU A 105 -4.33 15.38 13.40
CA LEU A 105 -5.05 15.08 12.16
C LEU A 105 -4.17 15.43 10.95
N ILE A 106 -4.06 14.51 10.02
CA ILE A 106 -3.48 14.76 8.70
C ILE A 106 -4.60 14.63 7.66
N PRO A 107 -4.91 15.72 6.91
CA PRO A 107 -6.00 15.71 5.93
C PRO A 107 -5.84 14.64 4.85
N GLY A 108 -6.96 14.15 4.33
CA GLY A 108 -6.99 13.25 3.19
C GLY A 108 -6.35 13.88 1.94
N GLY A 109 -5.60 13.08 1.19
CA GLY A 109 -4.88 13.56 0.01
C GLY A 109 -3.59 14.34 0.28
N SER A 110 -3.27 14.66 1.53
CA SER A 110 -1.99 15.28 1.88
C SER A 110 -0.81 14.34 1.53
N PRO A 111 0.30 14.83 0.95
CA PRO A 111 1.50 14.03 0.70
C PRO A 111 2.11 13.44 1.99
N ARG A 112 1.79 14.02 3.16
CA ARG A 112 2.23 13.52 4.47
C ARG A 112 1.31 12.47 5.07
N ASN A 113 0.14 12.21 4.46
CA ASN A 113 -0.83 11.26 5.00
C ASN A 113 -0.38 9.81 4.75
N PRO A 114 -0.14 9.02 5.80
CA PRO A 114 0.35 7.65 5.66
C PRO A 114 -0.67 6.67 5.07
N MET A 115 -1.97 7.04 5.03
CA MET A 115 -3.03 6.16 4.49
C MET A 115 -3.01 6.09 2.96
N GLY A 116 -2.34 7.04 2.30
CA GLY A 116 -2.23 7.04 0.83
C GLY A 116 -3.57 7.23 0.12
N ALA A 117 -3.78 6.46 -0.96
CA ALA A 117 -4.92 6.65 -1.87
C ALA A 117 -6.25 6.09 -1.35
N ALA A 118 -6.21 5.06 -0.50
CA ALA A 118 -7.41 4.44 0.07
C ALA A 118 -7.09 3.69 1.36
N ALA A 119 -8.13 3.45 2.17
CA ALA A 119 -8.08 2.58 3.33
C ALA A 119 -9.32 1.69 3.41
N LEU A 120 -9.11 0.46 3.84
CA LEU A 120 -10.08 -0.56 4.17
C LEU A 120 -9.90 -0.84 5.66
N THR A 121 -10.79 -0.31 6.51
CA THR A 121 -10.71 -0.54 7.96
C THR A 121 -11.15 -1.97 8.30
N LEU A 122 -10.64 -2.50 9.39
CA LEU A 122 -10.89 -3.87 9.82
C LEU A 122 -11.65 -3.89 11.13
N SER A 123 -12.56 -4.83 11.27
CA SER A 123 -13.36 -5.08 12.48
C SER A 123 -12.53 -5.47 13.71
N ARG A 124 -11.23 -5.25 13.68
CA ARG A 124 -10.29 -5.63 14.72
C ARG A 124 -9.39 -4.45 15.08
N GLY A 125 -9.70 -3.82 16.20
CA GLY A 125 -8.93 -2.68 16.71
C GLY A 125 -8.88 -1.52 15.72
N GLU A 126 -7.76 -0.82 15.70
CA GLU A 126 -7.52 0.32 14.80
C GLU A 126 -6.73 -0.07 13.55
N TYR A 127 -6.89 -1.32 13.07
CA TYR A 127 -6.14 -1.81 11.92
C TYR A 127 -6.85 -1.53 10.61
N ALA A 128 -6.05 -1.32 9.57
CA ALA A 128 -6.53 -1.13 8.21
C ALA A 128 -5.57 -1.77 7.19
N ILE A 129 -6.11 -2.09 6.01
CA ILE A 129 -5.34 -2.30 4.79
C ILE A 129 -5.39 -0.98 4.04
N HIS A 130 -4.24 -0.34 3.76
CA HIS A 130 -4.21 1.01 3.22
C HIS A 130 -3.04 1.26 2.26
N GLY A 131 -3.12 2.32 1.50
CA GLY A 131 -2.04 2.81 0.66
C GLY A 131 -0.85 3.34 1.46
N THR A 132 0.01 4.12 0.85
CA THR A 132 1.15 4.71 1.56
C THR A 132 1.66 5.98 0.90
N ASN A 133 2.23 6.87 1.71
CA ASN A 133 3.08 7.97 1.25
C ASN A 133 4.58 7.61 1.26
N VAL A 134 4.93 6.36 1.63
CA VAL A 134 6.31 5.85 1.66
C VAL A 134 6.37 4.51 0.92
N PRO A 135 6.35 4.49 -0.42
CA PRO A 135 6.28 3.26 -1.23
C PRO A 135 7.35 2.22 -0.89
N ARG A 136 8.58 2.65 -0.63
CA ARG A 136 9.72 1.76 -0.25
C ARG A 136 9.48 0.95 1.03
N SER A 137 8.44 1.27 1.80
CA SER A 137 8.08 0.53 3.02
C SER A 137 7.23 -0.72 2.75
N VAL A 138 6.70 -0.87 1.53
CA VAL A 138 6.01 -2.09 1.09
C VAL A 138 7.05 -3.22 0.97
N GLY A 139 6.70 -4.40 1.47
CA GLY A 139 7.62 -5.54 1.58
C GLY A 139 8.41 -5.59 2.89
N GLY A 140 8.24 -4.61 3.80
CA GLY A 140 8.93 -4.52 5.08
C GLY A 140 8.06 -4.84 6.31
N PHE A 141 8.71 -5.02 7.46
CA PHE A 141 8.11 -5.07 8.79
C PHE A 141 8.13 -3.68 9.40
N VAL A 142 7.15 -2.83 9.10
CA VAL A 142 7.28 -1.37 9.27
C VAL A 142 6.12 -0.68 9.99
N SER A 143 4.96 -1.35 10.13
CA SER A 143 3.75 -0.73 10.65
C SER A 143 3.53 -1.02 12.15
N TYR A 144 2.50 -0.40 12.71
CA TYR A 144 2.00 -0.67 14.05
C TYR A 144 0.89 -1.74 14.06
N GLY A 145 0.77 -2.53 12.98
CA GLY A 145 -0.21 -3.61 12.82
C GLY A 145 -1.04 -3.49 11.53
N CYS A 146 -1.17 -2.30 10.97
CA CYS A 146 -1.81 -2.09 9.67
C CYS A 146 -1.06 -2.80 8.53
N ILE A 147 -1.77 -3.06 7.45
CA ILE A 147 -1.25 -3.68 6.23
C ILE A 147 -1.09 -2.60 5.17
N ARG A 148 0.14 -2.35 4.77
CA ARG A 148 0.51 -1.25 3.88
C ARG A 148 0.69 -1.76 2.45
N MET A 149 0.05 -1.11 1.49
CA MET A 149 0.10 -1.45 0.07
C MET A 149 0.63 -0.28 -0.77
N TYR A 150 1.06 -0.56 -1.98
CA TYR A 150 1.20 0.51 -2.98
C TYR A 150 -0.16 1.15 -3.25
N ASN A 151 -0.18 2.43 -3.60
CA ASN A 151 -1.44 3.15 -3.85
C ASN A 151 -2.24 2.54 -5.01
N ALA A 152 -1.60 2.12 -6.08
CA ALA A 152 -2.26 1.44 -7.20
C ALA A 152 -2.88 0.10 -6.76
N ASP A 153 -2.20 -0.66 -5.90
CA ASP A 153 -2.65 -1.97 -5.44
C ASP A 153 -3.84 -1.85 -4.48
N VAL A 154 -3.81 -0.90 -3.54
CA VAL A 154 -4.96 -0.71 -2.64
C VAL A 154 -6.19 -0.20 -3.38
N LEU A 155 -6.03 0.61 -4.43
CA LEU A 155 -7.16 1.05 -5.28
C LEU A 155 -7.75 -0.12 -6.07
N ASP A 156 -6.91 -1.03 -6.60
CA ASP A 156 -7.39 -2.24 -7.27
C ASP A 156 -8.12 -3.17 -6.29
N LEU A 157 -7.56 -3.41 -5.10
CA LEU A 157 -8.21 -4.20 -4.06
C LEU A 157 -9.53 -3.56 -3.60
N TYR A 158 -9.55 -2.24 -3.45
CA TYR A 158 -10.73 -1.46 -3.06
C TYR A 158 -11.93 -1.71 -3.99
N GLN A 159 -11.71 -1.87 -5.30
CA GLN A 159 -12.75 -2.15 -6.27
C GLN A 159 -13.29 -3.58 -6.21
N ARG A 160 -12.51 -4.52 -5.66
CA ARG A 160 -12.82 -5.96 -5.62
C ARG A 160 -13.56 -6.38 -4.37
N VAL A 161 -13.50 -5.59 -3.32
CA VAL A 161 -14.00 -5.96 -1.98
C VAL A 161 -15.14 -5.08 -1.52
N ASN A 162 -15.95 -5.60 -0.61
CA ASN A 162 -17.06 -4.89 0.02
C ASN A 162 -16.90 -4.87 1.54
N VAL A 163 -17.67 -4.02 2.24
CA VAL A 163 -17.88 -4.14 3.68
C VAL A 163 -18.43 -5.54 3.95
N GLY A 164 -17.91 -6.21 4.96
CA GLY A 164 -18.19 -7.62 5.25
C GLY A 164 -17.22 -8.62 4.60
N THR A 165 -16.35 -8.20 3.66
CA THR A 165 -15.33 -9.09 3.08
C THR A 165 -14.44 -9.68 4.17
N ALA A 166 -14.32 -11.02 4.20
CA ALA A 166 -13.51 -11.75 5.17
C ALA A 166 -12.02 -11.47 4.99
N VAL A 167 -11.32 -11.28 6.08
CA VAL A 167 -9.86 -11.08 6.16
C VAL A 167 -9.27 -12.06 7.15
N VAL A 168 -8.29 -12.84 6.73
CA VAL A 168 -7.56 -13.77 7.58
C VAL A 168 -6.09 -13.42 7.56
N VAL A 169 -5.51 -13.24 8.75
CA VAL A 169 -4.09 -12.92 8.91
C VAL A 169 -3.38 -14.10 9.55
N THR A 170 -2.32 -14.58 8.90
CA THR A 170 -1.45 -15.67 9.36
C THR A 170 0.01 -15.22 9.38
N ARG A 171 0.86 -16.04 9.95
CA ARG A 171 2.33 -15.86 9.90
C ARG A 171 2.94 -16.47 8.66
#